data_ef883a23cdcda7dec688088c69f3075b
#
_entry.id   ef883a23cdcda7dec688088c69f3075b
#
_cell.length_a   1.000
_cell.length_b   1.000
_cell.length_c   1.000
_cell.angle_alpha   90.00
_cell.angle_beta   90.00
_cell.angle_gamma   90.00
#
_symmetry.space_group_name_H-M   'P 1'
#
loop_
_entity.id
_entity.type
_entity.pdbx_description
1 polymer ?
#
loop_
_entity_poly.entity_id
_entity_poly.type
_entity_poly.pdbx_seq_one_letter_code
_entity_poly.pdbx_strand_id
1 'polypeptide(L)'
;MTSTMFIRRAMLSSGTLLGLGALLAACGQQATNEASASAAASESPSASATPSTVRGYSGGSKTPSGEYRKADKYGPAQNVPKPSLPEEGYNEKSLEGLRKTFDAWVQWGNYGIQTGDYAKAREFISPNFSSELEAYESVEKLYRRGGWVIDGIEKFTADGSPWSEDGETYFWKMYRNWNQEIHVEPDGKWTAWDNEDKTNDTLKVKMKHDGQKWSILDFEEFNV
;
A
#
# COMPACT_ATOMS: atom_id res chain seq x y z
N MET A 1 21.21 -12.64 -21.51
CA MET A 1 19.81 -12.87 -21.11
C MET A 1 19.44 -11.72 -20.18
N THR A 2 18.78 -10.75 -20.74
CA THR A 2 18.42 -9.49 -20.07
C THR A 2 17.22 -9.77 -19.17
N SER A 3 17.43 -9.76 -17.88
CA SER A 3 16.36 -9.79 -16.89
C SER A 3 15.50 -8.55 -17.11
N THR A 4 14.31 -8.74 -17.62
CA THR A 4 13.35 -7.66 -17.84
C THR A 4 12.83 -7.26 -16.47
N MET A 5 13.43 -6.22 -15.91
CA MET A 5 12.95 -5.53 -14.73
C MET A 5 11.47 -5.24 -14.95
N PHE A 6 10.59 -5.74 -14.07
CA PHE A 6 9.20 -5.27 -14.02
C PHE A 6 9.22 -3.79 -13.71
N ILE A 7 9.34 -3.01 -14.75
CA ILE A 7 9.24 -1.56 -14.66
C ILE A 7 7.77 -1.28 -14.35
N ARG A 8 7.48 -0.96 -13.11
CA ARG A 8 6.27 -0.24 -12.77
C ARG A 8 6.33 1.05 -13.59
N ARG A 9 5.61 1.06 -14.71
CA ARG A 9 5.80 2.05 -15.77
C ARG A 9 4.97 3.28 -15.52
N ALA A 10 5.51 4.36 -16.04
CA ALA A 10 5.13 5.75 -16.11
C ALA A 10 5.36 6.52 -14.80
N MET A 11 6.56 7.09 -14.69
CA MET A 11 6.81 8.22 -13.81
C MET A 11 5.99 9.41 -14.33
N LEU A 12 4.83 9.67 -13.74
CA LEU A 12 3.98 10.76 -14.19
C LEU A 12 4.33 12.11 -13.60
N SER A 13 4.97 12.19 -12.47
CA SER A 13 5.57 13.45 -11.99
C SER A 13 6.24 13.31 -10.61
N SER A 14 7.36 13.98 -10.43
CA SER A 14 7.89 14.32 -9.10
C SER A 14 7.27 15.66 -8.71
N GLY A 15 6.32 15.66 -7.79
CA GLY A 15 5.67 16.87 -7.31
C GLY A 15 6.06 17.20 -5.88
N THR A 16 6.26 18.47 -5.61
CA THR A 16 6.34 19.01 -4.25
C THR A 16 4.96 19.47 -3.85
N LEU A 17 4.39 18.95 -2.79
CA LEU A 17 3.17 19.49 -2.19
C LEU A 17 3.52 20.81 -1.49
N LEU A 18 3.64 21.88 -2.29
CA LEU A 18 3.68 23.24 -1.76
C LEU A 18 2.24 23.63 -1.39
N GLY A 19 1.96 23.68 -0.10
CA GLY A 19 0.72 24.21 0.41
C GLY A 19 0.60 25.70 0.06
N LEU A 20 -0.24 26.04 -0.90
CA LEU A 20 -0.69 27.39 -1.14
C LEU A 20 -1.61 27.81 0.02
N GLY A 21 -1.01 28.42 1.03
CA GLY A 21 -1.74 29.19 2.03
C GLY A 21 -2.27 30.47 1.38
N ALA A 22 -3.54 30.49 1.04
CA ALA A 22 -4.22 31.73 0.65
C ALA A 22 -4.43 32.58 1.91
N LEU A 23 -3.64 33.64 2.05
CA LEU A 23 -3.89 34.75 2.98
C LEU A 23 -5.08 35.53 2.47
N LEU A 24 -6.23 35.36 3.07
CA LEU A 24 -7.33 36.32 2.96
C LEU A 24 -7.26 37.25 4.18
N ALA A 25 -6.63 38.37 3.94
CA ALA A 25 -6.79 39.56 4.81
C ALA A 25 -8.15 40.20 4.49
N ALA A 26 -9.06 40.16 5.44
CA ALA A 26 -10.26 41.01 5.40
C ALA A 26 -10.17 42.01 6.53
N CYS A 27 -9.94 43.27 6.14
CA CYS A 27 -10.03 44.44 6.98
C CYS A 27 -11.49 44.76 7.35
N GLY A 28 -11.68 45.14 8.62
CA GLY A 28 -12.40 46.38 9.02
C GLY A 28 -13.92 46.32 9.08
N GLN A 29 -14.49 46.46 10.24
CA GLN A 29 -15.11 47.73 10.61
C GLN A 29 -15.60 47.69 12.07
N GLN A 30 -15.24 48.75 12.73
CA GLN A 30 -15.58 49.10 14.09
C GLN A 30 -17.00 49.72 14.11
N ALA A 31 -17.84 49.30 15.03
CA ALA A 31 -18.98 50.06 15.46
C ALA A 31 -19.23 49.82 16.95
N THR A 32 -19.04 50.88 17.67
CA THR A 32 -19.38 51.10 19.08
C THR A 32 -20.88 51.02 19.31
N ASN A 33 -21.32 50.37 20.39
CA ASN A 33 -22.30 50.96 21.31
C ASN A 33 -22.40 50.23 22.64
N GLU A 34 -22.61 51.04 23.68
CA GLU A 34 -22.54 50.76 25.09
C GLU A 34 -23.74 50.03 25.70
N ALA A 35 -23.46 49.47 26.86
CA ALA A 35 -24.27 49.38 28.09
C ALA A 35 -25.28 48.25 28.25
N SER A 36 -25.12 47.35 29.13
CA SER A 36 -25.60 47.28 30.50
C SER A 36 -25.49 45.88 31.09
N ALA A 37 -25.09 45.86 32.32
CA ALA A 37 -24.81 44.69 33.15
C ALA A 37 -25.99 43.75 33.39
N SER A 38 -25.75 42.48 33.48
CA SER A 38 -26.18 41.65 34.62
C SER A 38 -25.43 40.34 34.68
N ALA A 39 -25.02 40.00 35.87
CA ALA A 39 -24.24 38.86 36.22
C ALA A 39 -25.00 37.53 35.99
N ALA A 40 -24.31 36.48 35.55
CA ALA A 40 -24.26 35.20 36.23
C ALA A 40 -23.53 34.13 35.37
N ALA A 41 -22.81 33.26 36.08
CA ALA A 41 -22.29 31.95 35.67
C ALA A 41 -21.07 31.92 34.74
N SER A 42 -19.95 31.78 35.38
CA SER A 42 -18.69 31.31 34.88
C SER A 42 -18.84 29.90 34.27
N GLU A 43 -18.95 29.83 32.96
CA GLU A 43 -18.54 28.62 32.23
C GLU A 43 -17.28 28.99 31.47
N SER A 44 -16.18 28.45 31.96
CA SER A 44 -14.90 28.48 31.28
C SER A 44 -15.08 27.89 29.88
N PRO A 45 -14.77 28.61 28.80
CA PRO A 45 -14.74 28.00 27.49
C PRO A 45 -13.62 26.96 27.52
N SER A 46 -14.03 25.68 27.49
CA SER A 46 -13.12 24.58 27.18
C SER A 46 -12.45 24.99 25.87
N ALA A 47 -11.17 25.31 25.96
CA ALA A 47 -10.35 25.55 24.80
C ALA A 47 -10.49 24.32 23.89
N SER A 48 -11.21 24.50 22.79
CA SER A 48 -11.27 23.51 21.74
C SER A 48 -9.84 23.32 21.29
N ALA A 49 -9.20 22.26 21.74
CA ALA A 49 -7.86 21.93 21.36
C ALA A 49 -7.87 21.78 19.84
N THR A 50 -7.25 22.72 19.15
CA THR A 50 -6.99 22.59 17.71
C THR A 50 -6.32 21.25 17.51
N PRO A 51 -6.89 20.34 16.70
CA PRO A 51 -6.30 19.02 16.51
C PRO A 51 -4.89 19.21 15.99
N SER A 52 -3.92 18.83 16.78
CA SER A 52 -2.52 18.87 16.38
C SER A 52 -2.33 17.87 15.25
N THR A 53 -2.01 18.35 14.07
CA THR A 53 -1.66 17.52 12.94
C THR A 53 -0.35 16.81 13.27
N VAL A 54 -0.43 15.55 13.62
CA VAL A 54 0.74 14.74 13.91
C VAL A 54 1.13 14.03 12.63
N ARG A 55 2.36 14.24 12.18
CA ARG A 55 2.94 13.53 11.03
C ARG A 55 2.90 12.02 11.29
N GLY A 56 2.55 11.25 10.27
CA GLY A 56 2.44 9.80 10.38
C GLY A 56 1.03 9.28 10.70
N TYR A 57 0.02 10.15 10.65
CA TYR A 57 -1.38 9.77 10.81
C TYR A 57 -2.21 10.20 9.60
N SER A 58 -3.01 9.30 9.08
CA SER A 58 -3.94 9.57 7.99
C SER A 58 -4.90 10.69 8.36
N GLY A 59 -5.20 11.58 7.39
CA GLY A 59 -6.04 12.73 7.61
C GLY A 59 -5.51 13.70 8.66
N GLY A 60 -4.22 13.59 9.05
CA GLY A 60 -3.58 14.46 10.04
C GLY A 60 -4.04 14.26 11.48
N SER A 61 -4.86 13.25 11.76
CA SER A 61 -5.35 12.94 13.11
C SER A 61 -5.22 11.43 13.41
N LYS A 62 -5.05 11.12 14.69
CA LYS A 62 -4.98 9.72 15.13
C LYS A 62 -6.36 9.07 15.07
N THR A 63 -6.40 7.90 14.41
CA THR A 63 -7.60 7.06 14.35
C THR A 63 -7.81 6.32 15.68
N PRO A 64 -9.05 6.12 16.15
CA PRO A 64 -9.33 5.26 17.27
C PRO A 64 -8.75 3.85 17.09
N SER A 65 -8.37 3.20 18.19
CA SER A 65 -7.80 1.85 18.14
C SER A 65 -8.78 0.86 17.50
N GLY A 66 -8.28 0.08 16.55
CA GLY A 66 -9.06 -0.92 15.82
C GLY A 66 -9.81 -0.41 14.58
N GLU A 67 -9.96 0.90 14.40
CA GLU A 67 -10.56 1.46 13.19
C GLU A 67 -9.51 1.58 12.09
N TYR A 68 -9.72 0.89 10.96
CA TYR A 68 -8.85 1.00 9.80
C TYR A 68 -9.04 2.35 9.10
N ARG A 69 -7.94 2.98 8.76
CA ARG A 69 -7.91 4.16 7.89
C ARG A 69 -6.84 4.01 6.81
N LYS A 70 -7.21 4.31 5.58
CA LYS A 70 -6.28 4.32 4.45
C LYS A 70 -5.22 5.40 4.62
N ALA A 71 -4.05 5.17 4.01
CA ALA A 71 -3.05 6.21 3.84
C ALA A 71 -3.58 7.36 2.96
N ASP A 72 -3.12 8.56 3.25
CA ASP A 72 -3.40 9.76 2.48
C ASP A 72 -2.17 10.69 2.47
N LYS A 73 -2.31 11.89 1.92
CA LYS A 73 -1.23 12.88 1.85
C LYS A 73 -0.70 13.36 3.22
N TYR A 74 -1.40 13.07 4.30
CA TYR A 74 -1.02 13.49 5.64
C TYR A 74 -0.33 12.41 6.45
N GLY A 75 -0.47 11.14 6.05
CA GLY A 75 0.19 10.06 6.77
C GLY A 75 -0.14 8.65 6.27
N PRO A 76 0.55 7.64 6.84
CA PRO A 76 0.39 6.24 6.49
C PRO A 76 -0.98 5.70 6.90
N ALA A 77 -1.31 4.53 6.38
CA ALA A 77 -2.46 3.77 6.84
C ALA A 77 -2.35 3.48 8.35
N GLN A 78 -3.50 3.45 9.02
CA GLN A 78 -3.59 3.17 10.45
C GLN A 78 -4.43 1.94 10.72
N ASN A 79 -4.07 1.19 11.74
CA ASN A 79 -4.78 -0.01 12.17
C ASN A 79 -5.05 -0.97 11.01
N VAL A 80 -4.06 -1.15 10.13
CA VAL A 80 -4.16 -2.06 8.99
C VAL A 80 -4.45 -3.46 9.52
N PRO A 81 -5.55 -4.10 9.09
CA PRO A 81 -5.86 -5.45 9.54
C PRO A 81 -4.76 -6.41 9.13
N LYS A 82 -4.19 -7.09 10.12
CA LYS A 82 -3.18 -8.10 9.85
C LYS A 82 -3.86 -9.32 9.23
N PRO A 83 -3.36 -9.84 8.09
CA PRO A 83 -3.90 -11.04 7.48
C PRO A 83 -3.87 -12.23 8.45
N SER A 84 -4.82 -13.14 8.30
CA SER A 84 -4.80 -14.41 8.99
C SER A 84 -3.63 -15.27 8.52
N LEU A 85 -3.35 -16.34 9.26
CA LEU A 85 -2.46 -17.39 8.76
C LEU A 85 -3.03 -17.97 7.45
N PRO A 86 -2.16 -18.48 6.56
CA PRO A 86 -2.64 -19.17 5.36
C PRO A 86 -3.64 -20.26 5.71
N GLU A 87 -4.57 -20.52 4.81
CA GLU A 87 -5.53 -21.61 4.98
C GLU A 87 -4.82 -22.95 5.10
N GLU A 88 -5.39 -23.86 5.90
CA GLU A 88 -4.88 -25.20 6.05
C GLU A 88 -4.68 -25.88 4.68
N GLY A 89 -3.56 -26.59 4.53
CA GLY A 89 -3.19 -27.26 3.27
C GLY A 89 -2.51 -26.34 2.24
N TYR A 90 -2.22 -25.08 2.56
CA TYR A 90 -1.51 -24.16 1.64
C TYR A 90 -0.14 -24.68 1.19
N ASN A 91 0.52 -25.50 2.01
CA ASN A 91 1.81 -26.10 1.73
C ASN A 91 1.74 -27.51 1.09
N GLU A 92 0.55 -28.03 0.83
CA GLU A 92 0.39 -29.32 0.14
C GLU A 92 0.81 -29.23 -1.32
N LYS A 93 1.45 -30.30 -1.84
CA LYS A 93 1.80 -30.42 -3.27
C LYS A 93 0.56 -30.72 -4.12
N SER A 94 -0.32 -29.75 -4.22
CA SER A 94 -1.57 -29.81 -4.96
C SER A 94 -1.86 -28.44 -5.63
N LEU A 95 -2.73 -28.41 -6.64
CA LEU A 95 -3.17 -27.16 -7.25
C LEU A 95 -3.93 -26.26 -6.25
N GLU A 96 -4.60 -26.88 -5.29
CA GLU A 96 -5.28 -26.14 -4.23
C GLU A 96 -4.26 -25.50 -3.25
N GLY A 97 -3.21 -26.23 -2.87
CA GLY A 97 -2.11 -25.70 -2.06
C GLY A 97 -1.40 -24.55 -2.77
N LEU A 98 -1.18 -24.67 -4.09
CA LEU A 98 -0.62 -23.60 -4.92
C LEU A 98 -1.49 -22.33 -4.85
N ARG A 99 -2.82 -22.46 -5.06
CA ARG A 99 -3.75 -21.34 -4.99
C ARG A 99 -3.72 -20.67 -3.62
N LYS A 100 -3.84 -21.45 -2.54
CA LYS A 100 -3.81 -20.93 -1.16
C LYS A 100 -2.50 -20.21 -0.83
N THR A 101 -1.37 -20.73 -1.33
CA THR A 101 -0.08 -20.04 -1.19
C THR A 101 -0.07 -18.70 -1.91
N PHE A 102 -0.58 -18.65 -3.14
CA PHE A 102 -0.66 -17.42 -3.91
C PHE A 102 -1.58 -16.39 -3.23
N ASP A 103 -2.76 -16.82 -2.80
CA ASP A 103 -3.72 -15.95 -2.10
C ASP A 103 -3.15 -15.41 -0.78
N ALA A 104 -2.42 -16.22 -0.03
CA ALA A 104 -1.73 -15.78 1.17
C ALA A 104 -0.65 -14.75 0.86
N TRP A 105 0.14 -14.96 -0.19
CA TRP A 105 1.14 -14.00 -0.65
C TRP A 105 0.50 -12.65 -1.00
N VAL A 106 -0.60 -12.64 -1.77
CA VAL A 106 -1.33 -11.41 -2.12
C VAL A 106 -1.78 -10.64 -0.89
N GLN A 107 -2.37 -11.34 0.09
CA GLN A 107 -2.84 -10.70 1.32
C GLN A 107 -1.69 -10.08 2.12
N TRP A 108 -0.59 -10.82 2.30
CA TRP A 108 0.57 -10.32 3.03
C TRP A 108 1.38 -9.28 2.27
N GLY A 109 1.41 -9.31 0.93
CA GLY A 109 1.93 -8.25 0.08
C GLY A 109 1.15 -6.95 0.26
N ASN A 110 -0.18 -7.05 0.21
CA ASN A 110 -1.08 -5.90 0.45
C ASN A 110 -1.00 -5.36 1.88
N TYR A 111 -0.68 -6.19 2.86
CA TYR A 111 -0.36 -5.72 4.20
C TYR A 111 0.99 -4.98 4.22
N GLY A 112 2.00 -5.56 3.56
CA GLY A 112 3.35 -4.99 3.48
C GLY A 112 3.38 -3.61 2.84
N ILE A 113 2.66 -3.39 1.73
CA ILE A 113 2.63 -2.08 1.06
C ILE A 113 2.05 -0.98 1.95
N GLN A 114 1.11 -1.33 2.84
CA GLN A 114 0.46 -0.38 3.75
C GLN A 114 1.22 -0.14 5.05
N THR A 115 2.12 -1.04 5.44
CA THR A 115 2.77 -0.99 6.75
C THR A 115 4.29 -0.94 6.70
N GLY A 116 4.87 -1.30 5.56
CA GLY A 116 6.32 -1.54 5.42
C GLY A 116 6.78 -2.88 6.03
N ASP A 117 5.87 -3.77 6.42
CA ASP A 117 6.20 -5.09 6.99
C ASP A 117 5.92 -6.21 5.98
N TYR A 118 6.95 -6.62 5.26
CA TYR A 118 6.92 -7.73 4.29
C TYR A 118 7.48 -9.05 4.85
N ALA A 119 7.75 -9.12 6.14
CA ALA A 119 8.38 -10.31 6.72
C ALA A 119 7.63 -11.60 6.36
N LYS A 120 6.29 -11.58 6.43
CA LYS A 120 5.48 -12.75 6.10
C LYS A 120 5.33 -12.98 4.58
N ALA A 121 5.21 -11.92 3.78
CA ALA A 121 5.13 -12.05 2.32
C ALA A 121 6.37 -12.74 1.74
N ARG A 122 7.55 -12.48 2.29
CA ARG A 122 8.81 -13.10 1.88
C ARG A 122 8.83 -14.62 2.03
N GLU A 123 8.02 -15.20 2.92
CA GLU A 123 7.98 -16.65 3.10
C GLU A 123 7.36 -17.40 1.92
N PHE A 124 6.59 -16.72 1.08
CA PHE A 124 5.89 -17.29 -0.07
C PHE A 124 6.62 -17.13 -1.41
N ILE A 125 7.73 -16.38 -1.42
CA ILE A 125 8.50 -16.14 -2.64
C ILE A 125 9.87 -16.82 -2.56
N SER A 126 10.45 -17.09 -3.72
CA SER A 126 11.81 -17.60 -3.82
C SER A 126 12.83 -16.54 -3.38
N PRO A 127 13.91 -16.91 -2.67
CA PRO A 127 15.01 -16.01 -2.38
C PRO A 127 15.74 -15.52 -3.66
N ASN A 128 15.49 -16.13 -4.80
CA ASN A 128 16.03 -15.73 -6.08
C ASN A 128 15.09 -14.81 -6.89
N PHE A 129 13.93 -14.48 -6.37
CA PHE A 129 13.00 -13.54 -7.01
C PHE A 129 13.44 -12.10 -6.68
N SER A 130 14.55 -11.68 -7.29
CA SER A 130 15.26 -10.44 -6.94
C SER A 130 14.41 -9.19 -7.11
N SER A 131 13.63 -9.09 -8.20
CA SER A 131 12.83 -7.90 -8.48
C SER A 131 11.75 -7.65 -7.41
N GLU A 132 11.10 -8.70 -6.93
CA GLU A 132 10.10 -8.61 -5.88
C GLU A 132 10.75 -8.28 -4.51
N LEU A 133 11.87 -8.92 -4.22
CA LEU A 133 12.64 -8.63 -3.00
C LEU A 133 13.15 -7.20 -2.95
N GLU A 134 13.62 -6.65 -4.08
CA GLU A 134 14.07 -5.26 -4.20
C GLU A 134 12.89 -4.28 -4.02
N ALA A 135 11.71 -4.62 -4.55
CA ALA A 135 10.50 -3.82 -4.34
C ALA A 135 10.14 -3.76 -2.85
N TYR A 136 10.12 -4.91 -2.16
CA TYR A 136 9.88 -4.95 -0.71
C TYR A 136 10.90 -4.10 0.06
N GLU A 137 12.18 -4.26 -0.26
CA GLU A 137 13.24 -3.48 0.39
C GLU A 137 13.08 -1.97 0.20
N SER A 138 12.66 -1.56 -0.99
CA SER A 138 12.42 -0.15 -1.31
C SER A 138 11.33 0.45 -0.43
N VAL A 139 10.20 -0.26 -0.31
CA VAL A 139 9.08 0.16 0.53
C VAL A 139 9.46 0.12 2.01
N GLU A 140 10.11 -0.94 2.49
CA GLU A 140 10.59 -1.02 3.87
C GLU A 140 11.55 0.13 4.21
N LYS A 141 12.46 0.48 3.29
CA LYS A 141 13.37 1.63 3.44
C LYS A 141 12.60 2.94 3.53
N LEU A 142 11.55 3.11 2.71
CA LEU A 142 10.69 4.28 2.75
C LEU A 142 10.03 4.44 4.13
N TYR A 143 9.39 3.38 4.63
CA TYR A 143 8.73 3.40 5.95
C TYR A 143 9.72 3.63 7.09
N ARG A 144 10.91 3.00 7.05
CA ARG A 144 11.96 3.25 8.07
C ARG A 144 12.42 4.69 8.13
N ARG A 145 12.36 5.43 7.02
CA ARG A 145 12.69 6.87 6.98
C ARG A 145 11.53 7.75 7.43
N GLY A 146 10.35 7.17 7.72
CA GLY A 146 9.15 7.91 8.09
C GLY A 146 8.34 8.39 6.88
N GLY A 147 8.59 7.84 5.70
CA GLY A 147 7.71 7.96 4.54
C GLY A 147 6.62 6.90 4.57
N TRP A 148 5.75 6.87 3.56
CA TRP A 148 4.67 5.89 3.44
C TRP A 148 4.20 5.74 1.99
N VAL A 149 3.36 4.72 1.77
CA VAL A 149 2.73 4.49 0.47
C VAL A 149 1.24 4.78 0.57
N ILE A 150 0.70 5.48 -0.43
CA ILE A 150 -0.73 5.68 -0.64
C ILE A 150 -1.16 4.74 -1.77
N ASP A 151 -2.24 4.00 -1.57
CA ASP A 151 -2.73 2.95 -2.46
C ASP A 151 -1.71 1.80 -2.65
N GLY A 152 -1.45 1.35 -3.89
CA GLY A 152 -0.55 0.22 -4.15
C GLY A 152 -1.15 -1.14 -3.84
N ILE A 153 -2.46 -1.21 -3.62
CA ILE A 153 -3.18 -2.47 -3.37
C ILE A 153 -3.39 -3.21 -4.67
N GLU A 154 -2.95 -4.45 -4.70
CA GLU A 154 -3.07 -5.34 -5.85
C GLU A 154 -4.16 -6.40 -5.64
N LYS A 155 -4.88 -6.71 -6.71
CA LYS A 155 -5.81 -7.82 -6.79
C LYS A 155 -5.46 -8.65 -8.02
N PHE A 156 -5.62 -9.95 -7.89
CA PHE A 156 -5.36 -10.86 -9.00
C PHE A 156 -6.61 -11.65 -9.33
N THR A 157 -6.84 -11.87 -10.62
CA THR A 157 -7.91 -12.71 -11.14
C THR A 157 -7.28 -13.76 -12.05
N ALA A 158 -7.55 -15.03 -11.77
CA ALA A 158 -7.02 -16.13 -12.57
C ALA A 158 -7.70 -16.20 -13.94
N ASP A 159 -6.90 -16.51 -14.97
CA ASP A 159 -7.37 -16.90 -16.28
C ASP A 159 -7.10 -18.39 -16.49
N GLY A 160 -8.07 -19.21 -16.16
CA GLY A 160 -7.94 -20.65 -16.17
C GLY A 160 -7.22 -21.24 -14.96
N SER A 161 -6.84 -22.51 -15.09
CA SER A 161 -6.13 -23.27 -14.06
C SER A 161 -4.61 -23.20 -14.26
N PRO A 162 -3.81 -23.34 -13.20
CA PRO A 162 -2.37 -23.52 -13.34
C PRO A 162 -2.04 -24.74 -14.20
N TRP A 163 -0.99 -24.65 -14.98
CA TRP A 163 -0.48 -25.75 -15.82
C TRP A 163 1.01 -25.99 -15.56
N SER A 164 1.48 -27.16 -15.94
CA SER A 164 2.89 -27.52 -15.85
C SER A 164 3.25 -28.39 -17.06
N GLU A 165 4.47 -28.24 -17.57
CA GLU A 165 5.02 -29.07 -18.65
C GLU A 165 5.88 -30.23 -18.10
N ASP A 166 6.47 -30.02 -16.92
CA ASP A 166 7.42 -30.97 -16.28
C ASP A 166 6.85 -31.63 -15.01
N GLY A 167 5.66 -31.25 -14.57
CA GLY A 167 5.04 -31.72 -13.33
C GLY A 167 5.68 -31.14 -12.05
N GLU A 168 6.68 -30.24 -12.18
CA GLU A 168 7.39 -29.63 -11.06
C GLU A 168 7.20 -28.11 -10.97
N THR A 169 7.36 -27.45 -12.11
CA THR A 169 7.20 -26.01 -12.24
C THR A 169 5.83 -25.71 -12.82
N TYR A 170 5.08 -24.89 -12.13
CA TYR A 170 3.73 -24.53 -12.51
C TYR A 170 3.68 -23.08 -12.95
N PHE A 171 2.87 -22.82 -13.96
CA PHE A 171 2.59 -21.51 -14.49
C PHE A 171 1.11 -21.21 -14.33
N TRP A 172 0.79 -19.95 -14.05
CA TRP A 172 -0.59 -19.52 -13.91
C TRP A 172 -0.77 -18.16 -14.56
N LYS A 173 -1.71 -18.07 -15.50
CA LYS A 173 -2.07 -16.79 -16.11
C LYS A 173 -2.97 -16.03 -15.17
N MET A 174 -2.58 -14.80 -14.84
CA MET A 174 -3.27 -13.94 -13.91
C MET A 174 -3.43 -12.54 -14.51
N TYR A 175 -4.57 -11.95 -14.23
CA TYR A 175 -4.78 -10.52 -14.46
C TYR A 175 -4.53 -9.78 -13.13
N ARG A 176 -3.55 -8.90 -13.12
CA ARG A 176 -3.26 -8.01 -12.00
C ARG A 176 -4.09 -6.73 -12.15
N ASN A 177 -4.80 -6.37 -11.12
CA ASN A 177 -5.60 -5.15 -11.04
C ASN A 177 -5.08 -4.26 -9.92
N TRP A 178 -4.63 -3.07 -10.29
CA TRP A 178 -4.19 -2.01 -9.38
C TRP A 178 -4.45 -0.67 -10.06
N ASN A 179 -4.55 0.42 -9.33
CA ASN A 179 -4.83 1.74 -9.90
C ASN A 179 -3.58 2.61 -9.92
N GLN A 180 -3.08 2.93 -8.74
CA GLN A 180 -1.91 3.78 -8.53
C GLN A 180 -1.14 3.34 -7.30
N GLU A 181 0.11 3.77 -7.23
CA GLU A 181 0.96 3.64 -6.06
C GLU A 181 1.74 4.93 -5.90
N ILE A 182 1.64 5.58 -4.74
CA ILE A 182 2.32 6.85 -4.47
C ILE A 182 3.21 6.69 -3.25
N HIS A 183 4.50 6.86 -3.45
CA HIS A 183 5.49 6.91 -2.37
C HIS A 183 5.65 8.34 -1.88
N VAL A 184 5.39 8.58 -0.62
CA VAL A 184 5.53 9.88 0.02
C VAL A 184 6.75 9.86 0.91
N GLU A 185 7.72 10.71 0.62
CA GLU A 185 8.95 10.86 1.42
C GLU A 185 8.70 11.66 2.69
N PRO A 186 9.59 11.54 3.70
CA PRO A 186 9.47 12.29 4.95
C PRO A 186 9.43 13.81 4.79
N ASP A 187 10.00 14.36 3.74
CA ASP A 187 10.00 15.80 3.44
C ASP A 187 8.75 16.25 2.66
N GLY A 188 7.83 15.34 2.38
CA GLY A 188 6.60 15.59 1.65
C GLY A 188 6.72 15.49 0.14
N LYS A 189 7.90 15.22 -0.41
CA LYS A 189 8.03 14.86 -1.82
C LYS A 189 7.37 13.53 -2.08
N TRP A 190 6.93 13.33 -3.31
CA TRP A 190 6.27 12.08 -3.68
C TRP A 190 6.65 11.66 -5.10
N THR A 191 6.56 10.36 -5.32
CA THR A 191 6.67 9.73 -6.64
C THR A 191 5.45 8.85 -6.84
N ALA A 192 4.83 8.94 -8.02
CA ALA A 192 3.64 8.16 -8.34
C ALA A 192 3.85 7.29 -9.56
N TRP A 193 3.21 6.14 -9.54
CA TRP A 193 3.01 5.24 -10.66
C TRP A 193 1.51 5.00 -10.78
N ASP A 194 1.01 4.95 -11.99
CA ASP A 194 -0.38 4.59 -12.26
C ASP A 194 -0.47 3.49 -13.30
N ASN A 195 -1.68 3.00 -13.47
CA ASN A 195 -2.05 1.94 -14.37
C ASN A 195 -3.23 2.38 -15.26
N GLU A 196 -3.18 3.62 -15.76
CA GLU A 196 -4.28 4.18 -16.55
C GLU A 196 -4.48 3.41 -17.86
N ASP A 197 -3.40 2.98 -18.50
CA ASP A 197 -3.45 2.27 -19.78
C ASP A 197 -3.86 0.79 -19.64
N LYS A 198 -3.75 0.18 -18.47
CA LYS A 198 -4.11 -1.21 -18.15
C LYS A 198 -3.57 -2.26 -19.13
N THR A 199 -2.52 -1.91 -19.88
CA THR A 199 -2.06 -2.71 -21.01
C THR A 199 -1.14 -3.86 -20.63
N ASN A 200 -0.55 -3.86 -19.43
CA ASN A 200 0.50 -4.80 -19.03
C ASN A 200 0.20 -5.56 -17.74
N ASP A 201 -1.07 -5.80 -17.46
CA ASP A 201 -1.47 -6.45 -16.23
C ASP A 201 -1.70 -7.95 -16.37
N THR A 202 -1.43 -8.52 -17.55
CA THR A 202 -1.47 -9.96 -17.74
C THR A 202 -0.11 -10.55 -17.43
N LEU A 203 -0.07 -11.37 -16.40
CA LEU A 203 1.15 -11.98 -15.88
C LEU A 203 1.08 -13.50 -15.99
N LYS A 204 2.22 -14.11 -16.24
CA LYS A 204 2.46 -15.53 -16.05
C LYS A 204 3.21 -15.71 -14.73
N VAL A 205 2.49 -16.14 -13.71
CA VAL A 205 3.04 -16.44 -12.39
C VAL A 205 3.72 -17.80 -12.46
N LYS A 206 5.00 -17.86 -12.08
CA LYS A 206 5.77 -19.08 -12.03
C LYS A 206 5.93 -19.56 -10.60
N MET A 207 5.53 -20.81 -10.32
CA MET A 207 5.57 -21.37 -8.97
C MET A 207 6.19 -22.78 -8.98
N LYS A 208 6.83 -23.15 -7.88
CA LYS A 208 7.40 -24.49 -7.67
C LYS A 208 7.18 -24.95 -6.25
N HIS A 209 6.94 -26.26 -6.09
CA HIS A 209 6.92 -26.93 -4.79
C HIS A 209 8.26 -27.62 -4.54
N ASP A 210 8.93 -27.31 -3.43
CA ASP A 210 10.25 -27.85 -3.08
C ASP A 210 10.21 -29.18 -2.32
N GLY A 211 9.02 -29.75 -2.13
CA GLY A 211 8.76 -30.93 -1.31
C GLY A 211 8.16 -30.59 0.06
N GLN A 212 8.26 -29.34 0.50
CA GLN A 212 7.73 -28.88 1.79
C GLN A 212 6.71 -27.76 1.62
N LYS A 213 6.92 -26.85 0.66
CA LYS A 213 6.05 -25.70 0.41
C LYS A 213 6.09 -25.26 -1.04
N TRP A 214 5.09 -24.50 -1.42
CA TRP A 214 5.08 -23.71 -2.64
C TRP A 214 5.88 -22.42 -2.50
N SER A 215 6.54 -22.01 -3.58
CA SER A 215 7.19 -20.70 -3.67
C SER A 215 6.91 -20.07 -5.03
N ILE A 216 6.61 -18.77 -5.04
CA ILE A 216 6.55 -17.97 -6.26
C ILE A 216 7.99 -17.68 -6.67
N LEU A 217 8.33 -18.02 -7.91
CA LEU A 217 9.70 -17.90 -8.43
C LEU A 217 9.90 -16.63 -9.22
N ASP A 218 8.89 -16.23 -9.98
CA ASP A 218 8.97 -15.09 -10.90
C ASP A 218 7.60 -14.72 -11.45
N PHE A 219 7.52 -13.49 -11.97
CA PHE A 219 6.44 -13.03 -12.82
C PHE A 219 6.99 -12.71 -14.21
N GLU A 220 6.43 -13.34 -15.22
CA GLU A 220 6.78 -13.08 -16.62
C GLU A 220 5.61 -12.35 -17.30
N GLU A 221 5.91 -11.41 -18.19
CA GLU A 221 4.89 -10.82 -19.04
C GLU A 221 4.26 -11.91 -19.93
N PHE A 222 2.94 -11.93 -20.01
CA PHE A 222 2.26 -12.82 -20.92
C PHE A 222 2.20 -12.15 -22.29
N ASN A 223 3.20 -12.40 -23.14
CA ASN A 223 3.18 -11.95 -24.51
C ASN A 223 2.16 -12.79 -25.30
N VAL A 224 1.11 -12.13 -25.77
CA VAL A 224 0.08 -12.71 -26.66
C VAL A 224 0.60 -12.73 -28.08
#